data_d6ca91253239503094f1f80227c1d1d3
#
_entry.id   d6ca91253239503094f1f80227c1d1d3
#
_cell.length_a   1.000
_cell.length_b   1.000
_cell.length_c   1.000
_cell.angle_alpha   90.00
_cell.angle_beta   90.00
_cell.angle_gamma   90.00
#
_symmetry.space_group_name_H-M   'P 1'
#
loop_
_entity.id
_entity.type
_entity.pdbx_description
1 polymer ?
#
loop_
_entity_poly.entity_id
_entity_poly.type
_entity_poly.pdbx_seq_one_letter_code
_entity_poly.pdbx_strand_id
1 'polypeptide(L)'
;MKKLTILFCLSLFAACHSDQKEFRRALAAAGENRQQLEQVIEYYKHDEADSLKLRAAVYLIRYMPLHKSYDTAIEKLYDRIDSLIPNCKKNADSLAGAISLLYDRFKPSLNTLFDIRTVTADYLIRNIEQAFDLWQTKPWAAHLEFGDFCEYLLPHKCIDLQPLTDWRTELADLYDGELGMHTNEAWCRKLISTGQVVGLPS
;
A
#
# COMPACT_ATOMS: atom_id res chain seq x y z
N MET A 1 12.80 6.69 -42.68
CA MET A 1 12.05 7.25 -41.52
C MET A 1 10.69 6.58 -41.30
N LYS A 2 9.91 6.21 -42.33
CA LYS A 2 8.57 5.57 -42.16
C LYS A 2 8.58 4.21 -41.44
N LYS A 3 9.64 3.39 -41.57
CA LYS A 3 9.75 2.07 -40.92
C LYS A 3 9.98 2.15 -39.41
N LEU A 4 10.65 3.20 -38.90
CA LEU A 4 10.91 3.40 -37.48
C LEU A 4 9.64 3.81 -36.70
N THR A 5 8.79 4.63 -37.35
CA THR A 5 7.52 5.09 -36.78
C THR A 5 6.53 3.93 -36.60
N ILE A 6 6.49 2.99 -37.58
CA ILE A 6 5.62 1.80 -37.53
C ILE A 6 6.05 0.85 -36.39
N LEU A 7 7.35 0.67 -36.17
CA LEU A 7 7.88 -0.18 -35.11
C LEU A 7 7.56 0.39 -33.70
N PHE A 8 7.61 1.71 -33.54
CA PHE A 8 7.26 2.40 -32.29
C PHE A 8 5.76 2.29 -31.99
N CYS A 9 4.90 2.44 -33.00
CA CYS A 9 3.45 2.24 -32.82
C CYS A 9 3.10 0.78 -32.46
N LEU A 10 3.77 -0.21 -33.04
CA LEU A 10 3.55 -1.63 -32.72
C LEU A 10 3.95 -1.98 -31.28
N SER A 11 5.01 -1.36 -30.74
CA SER A 11 5.41 -1.57 -29.35
C SER A 11 4.41 -0.99 -28.33
N LEU A 12 3.78 0.14 -28.63
CA LEU A 12 2.72 0.73 -27.80
C LEU A 12 1.45 -0.14 -27.76
N PHE A 13 1.07 -0.75 -28.88
CA PHE A 13 -0.06 -1.68 -28.95
C PHE A 13 0.21 -2.99 -28.21
N ALA A 14 1.45 -3.49 -28.22
CA ALA A 14 1.83 -4.69 -27.49
C ALA A 14 1.80 -4.48 -25.95
N ALA A 15 2.26 -3.34 -25.44
CA ALA A 15 2.20 -2.97 -24.04
C ALA A 15 0.74 -2.88 -23.56
N CYS A 16 -0.14 -2.24 -24.33
CA CYS A 16 -1.56 -2.13 -24.02
C CYS A 16 -2.27 -3.50 -23.97
N HIS A 17 -1.87 -4.45 -24.81
CA HIS A 17 -2.40 -5.81 -24.81
C HIS A 17 -1.92 -6.65 -23.62
N SER A 18 -0.68 -6.47 -23.19
CA SER A 18 -0.14 -7.14 -21.99
C SER A 18 -0.91 -6.69 -20.75
N ASP A 19 -1.03 -5.39 -20.57
CA ASP A 19 -1.70 -4.77 -19.41
C ASP A 19 -3.17 -5.21 -19.29
N GLN A 20 -3.88 -5.26 -20.40
CA GLN A 20 -5.27 -5.71 -20.43
C GLN A 20 -5.41 -7.21 -20.11
N LYS A 21 -4.44 -8.03 -20.52
CA LYS A 21 -4.41 -9.47 -20.21
C LYS A 21 -4.15 -9.69 -18.72
N GLU A 22 -3.20 -8.97 -18.14
CA GLU A 22 -2.88 -9.05 -16.71
C GLU A 22 -4.04 -8.58 -15.84
N PHE A 23 -4.68 -7.47 -16.19
CA PHE A 23 -5.88 -6.99 -15.51
C PHE A 23 -7.01 -8.02 -15.51
N ARG A 24 -7.30 -8.65 -16.66
CA ARG A 24 -8.30 -9.72 -16.72
C ARG A 24 -7.93 -10.94 -15.88
N ARG A 25 -6.65 -11.29 -15.82
CA ARG A 25 -6.15 -12.37 -14.94
C ARG A 25 -6.34 -12.03 -13.47
N ALA A 26 -6.06 -10.78 -13.08
CA ALA A 26 -6.28 -10.32 -11.74
C ALA A 26 -7.76 -10.39 -11.34
N LEU A 27 -8.67 -9.91 -12.18
CA LEU A 27 -10.11 -10.04 -11.95
C LEU A 27 -10.58 -11.51 -11.85
N ALA A 28 -9.98 -12.40 -12.62
CA ALA A 28 -10.28 -13.83 -12.51
C ALA A 28 -9.76 -14.43 -11.19
N ALA A 29 -8.60 -13.98 -10.69
CA ALA A 29 -8.02 -14.43 -9.42
C ALA A 29 -8.83 -13.96 -8.19
N ALA A 30 -9.60 -12.87 -8.32
CA ALA A 30 -10.46 -12.32 -7.27
C ALA A 30 -11.59 -13.26 -6.85
N GLY A 31 -12.02 -14.19 -7.75
CA GLY A 31 -13.13 -15.09 -7.45
C GLY A 31 -14.42 -14.34 -7.15
N GLU A 32 -15.04 -14.62 -6.02
CA GLU A 32 -16.29 -13.96 -5.57
C GLU A 32 -16.12 -12.46 -5.30
N ASN A 33 -14.90 -12.02 -4.97
CA ASN A 33 -14.61 -10.60 -4.72
C ASN A 33 -14.50 -9.74 -5.98
N ARG A 34 -14.61 -10.34 -7.16
CA ARG A 34 -14.51 -9.67 -8.45
C ARG A 34 -15.44 -8.45 -8.56
N GLN A 35 -16.64 -8.56 -8.02
CA GLN A 35 -17.63 -7.48 -8.04
C GLN A 35 -17.11 -6.21 -7.33
N GLN A 36 -16.40 -6.35 -6.22
CA GLN A 36 -15.79 -5.22 -5.50
C GLN A 36 -14.79 -4.49 -6.38
N LEU A 37 -13.93 -5.22 -7.10
CA LEU A 37 -12.94 -4.63 -7.99
C LEU A 37 -13.59 -3.94 -9.22
N GLU A 38 -14.62 -4.54 -9.77
CA GLU A 38 -15.39 -3.94 -10.87
C GLU A 38 -16.11 -2.66 -10.44
N GLN A 39 -16.60 -2.58 -9.19
CA GLN A 39 -17.18 -1.36 -8.64
C GLN A 39 -16.18 -0.20 -8.58
N VAL A 40 -14.90 -0.45 -8.26
CA VAL A 40 -13.86 0.60 -8.29
C VAL A 40 -13.68 1.15 -9.71
N ILE A 41 -13.64 0.26 -10.71
CA ILE A 41 -13.51 0.67 -12.11
C ILE A 41 -14.76 1.46 -12.55
N GLU A 42 -15.95 0.98 -12.18
CA GLU A 42 -17.23 1.66 -12.48
C GLU A 42 -17.26 3.06 -11.89
N TYR A 43 -16.78 3.24 -10.66
CA TYR A 43 -16.76 4.52 -9.95
C TYR A 43 -15.98 5.60 -10.74
N TYR A 44 -14.80 5.26 -11.30
CA TYR A 44 -13.95 6.23 -11.98
C TYR A 44 -14.16 6.37 -13.49
N LYS A 45 -14.90 5.48 -14.14
CA LYS A 45 -14.96 5.45 -15.60
C LYS A 45 -15.87 6.52 -16.23
N HIS A 46 -16.70 7.18 -15.43
CA HIS A 46 -17.76 8.06 -15.95
C HIS A 46 -17.33 9.52 -16.11
N ASP A 47 -16.21 9.92 -15.49
CA ASP A 47 -15.69 11.28 -15.58
C ASP A 47 -14.29 11.27 -16.23
N GLU A 48 -14.11 12.09 -17.27
CA GLU A 48 -12.80 12.26 -17.90
C GLU A 48 -11.76 12.85 -16.94
N ALA A 49 -12.19 13.65 -15.95
CA ALA A 49 -11.31 14.18 -14.91
C ALA A 49 -10.69 13.08 -14.04
N ASP A 50 -11.38 11.94 -13.90
CA ASP A 50 -10.91 10.79 -13.13
C ASP A 50 -10.07 9.79 -13.95
N SER A 51 -9.70 10.13 -15.18
CA SER A 51 -8.95 9.22 -16.07
C SER A 51 -7.63 8.72 -15.47
N LEU A 52 -6.90 9.53 -14.69
CA LEU A 52 -5.71 9.12 -13.97
C LEU A 52 -6.03 8.20 -12.79
N LYS A 53 -7.12 8.46 -12.07
CA LYS A 53 -7.58 7.60 -10.96
C LYS A 53 -8.05 6.25 -11.49
N LEU A 54 -8.72 6.21 -12.65
CA LEU A 54 -9.07 4.96 -13.32
C LEU A 54 -7.82 4.15 -13.67
N ARG A 55 -6.77 4.80 -14.21
CA ARG A 55 -5.49 4.14 -14.50
C ARG A 55 -4.82 3.62 -13.23
N ALA A 56 -4.86 4.38 -12.14
CA ALA A 56 -4.35 3.97 -10.83
C ALA A 56 -5.12 2.76 -10.26
N ALA A 57 -6.44 2.73 -10.39
CA ALA A 57 -7.26 1.59 -10.01
C ALA A 57 -6.88 0.32 -10.79
N VAL A 58 -6.73 0.43 -12.11
CA VAL A 58 -6.28 -0.68 -12.96
C VAL A 58 -4.88 -1.15 -12.54
N TYR A 59 -3.96 -0.23 -12.23
CA TYR A 59 -2.62 -0.55 -11.75
C TYR A 59 -2.69 -1.36 -10.45
N LEU A 60 -3.38 -0.88 -9.42
CA LEU A 60 -3.52 -1.58 -8.14
C LEU A 60 -4.10 -3.00 -8.31
N ILE A 61 -5.18 -3.12 -9.06
CA ILE A 61 -5.85 -4.42 -9.28
C ILE A 61 -4.92 -5.40 -9.98
N ARG A 62 -4.12 -4.97 -10.95
CA ARG A 62 -3.18 -5.83 -11.68
C ARG A 62 -2.13 -6.47 -10.78
N TYR A 63 -1.58 -5.71 -9.84
CA TYR A 63 -0.51 -6.18 -8.96
C TYR A 63 -1.01 -6.85 -7.69
N MET A 64 -2.28 -6.67 -7.33
CA MET A 64 -2.87 -7.20 -6.10
C MET A 64 -2.84 -8.73 -5.94
N PRO A 65 -2.87 -9.58 -7.00
CA PRO A 65 -2.79 -11.03 -6.83
C PRO A 65 -1.56 -11.54 -6.10
N LEU A 66 -0.49 -10.74 -6.05
CA LEU A 66 0.76 -11.08 -5.37
C LEU A 66 0.76 -10.73 -3.88
N HIS A 67 -0.21 -9.94 -3.42
CA HIS A 67 -0.26 -9.40 -2.08
C HIS A 67 -1.16 -10.23 -1.15
N LYS A 68 -0.70 -10.35 0.09
CA LYS A 68 -1.44 -11.01 1.17
C LYS A 68 -1.43 -10.16 2.42
N SER A 69 -2.49 -10.26 3.20
CA SER A 69 -2.63 -9.61 4.49
C SER A 69 -2.96 -10.65 5.56
N TYR A 70 -2.57 -10.39 6.80
CA TYR A 70 -3.12 -11.13 7.92
C TYR A 70 -4.60 -10.79 8.08
N ASP A 71 -5.37 -11.75 8.61
CA ASP A 71 -6.71 -11.48 9.10
C ASP A 71 -6.67 -10.61 10.37
N THR A 72 -7.84 -10.21 10.87
CA THR A 72 -7.97 -9.33 12.06
C THR A 72 -7.43 -9.96 13.34
N ALA A 73 -7.07 -11.25 13.35
CA ALA A 73 -6.45 -11.89 14.51
C ALA A 73 -5.08 -11.26 14.84
N ILE A 74 -4.40 -10.63 13.88
CA ILE A 74 -3.14 -9.93 14.07
C ILE A 74 -3.30 -8.70 14.99
N GLU A 75 -4.47 -8.07 15.03
CA GLU A 75 -4.73 -6.90 15.87
C GLU A 75 -4.51 -7.22 17.35
N LYS A 76 -4.90 -8.41 17.79
CA LYS A 76 -4.65 -8.87 19.17
C LYS A 76 -3.16 -9.00 19.48
N LEU A 77 -2.35 -9.36 18.48
CA LEU A 77 -0.90 -9.38 18.62
C LEU A 77 -0.36 -7.94 18.77
N TYR A 78 -0.83 -7.02 17.95
CA TYR A 78 -0.42 -5.62 18.02
C TYR A 78 -0.78 -4.99 19.36
N ASP A 79 -2.01 -5.18 19.86
CA ASP A 79 -2.43 -4.72 21.19
C ASP A 79 -1.48 -5.24 22.30
N ARG A 80 -1.04 -6.49 22.19
CA ARG A 80 -0.10 -7.07 23.16
C ARG A 80 1.30 -6.47 23.04
N ILE A 81 1.78 -6.23 21.81
CA ILE A 81 3.06 -5.55 21.57
C ILE A 81 3.02 -4.15 22.16
N ASP A 82 1.98 -3.37 21.89
CA ASP A 82 1.81 -2.02 22.40
C ASP A 82 1.79 -1.98 23.93
N SER A 83 1.20 -2.99 24.58
CA SER A 83 1.23 -3.12 26.03
C SER A 83 2.61 -3.38 26.63
N LEU A 84 3.58 -3.90 25.84
CA LEU A 84 4.96 -4.15 26.27
C LEU A 84 5.84 -2.91 26.15
N ILE A 85 5.60 -2.05 25.14
CA ILE A 85 6.47 -0.91 24.83
C ILE A 85 6.75 -0.02 26.05
N PRO A 86 5.76 0.40 26.85
CA PRO A 86 6.00 1.24 28.02
C PRO A 86 6.94 0.63 29.06
N ASN A 87 6.90 -0.71 29.18
CA ASN A 87 7.67 -1.45 30.19
C ASN A 87 9.11 -1.74 29.73
N CYS A 88 9.36 -1.72 28.42
CA CYS A 88 10.64 -2.10 27.82
C CYS A 88 11.45 -0.91 27.28
N LYS A 89 11.01 0.34 27.49
CA LYS A 89 11.63 1.58 26.94
C LYS A 89 13.14 1.72 27.22
N LYS A 90 13.70 0.95 28.15
CA LYS A 90 15.12 1.03 28.53
C LYS A 90 15.99 -0.10 27.99
N ASN A 91 15.42 -1.11 27.35
CA ASN A 91 16.17 -2.26 26.85
C ASN A 91 15.54 -2.81 25.56
N ALA A 92 16.09 -2.36 24.42
CA ALA A 92 15.62 -2.75 23.11
C ALA A 92 15.73 -4.27 22.86
N ASP A 93 16.78 -4.92 23.35
CA ASP A 93 16.97 -6.37 23.16
C ASP A 93 15.91 -7.17 23.92
N SER A 94 15.56 -6.72 25.12
CA SER A 94 14.48 -7.32 25.91
C SER A 94 13.12 -7.18 25.21
N LEU A 95 12.85 -6.01 24.60
CA LEU A 95 11.63 -5.78 23.84
C LEU A 95 11.58 -6.67 22.59
N ALA A 96 12.65 -6.75 21.83
CA ALA A 96 12.73 -7.58 20.62
C ALA A 96 12.51 -9.06 20.97
N GLY A 97 13.13 -9.56 22.04
CA GLY A 97 12.91 -10.92 22.53
C GLY A 97 11.46 -11.19 22.95
N ALA A 98 10.85 -10.25 23.66
CA ALA A 98 9.45 -10.36 24.08
C ALA A 98 8.48 -10.34 22.86
N ILE A 99 8.72 -9.49 21.87
CA ILE A 99 7.95 -9.45 20.63
C ILE A 99 8.08 -10.77 19.87
N SER A 100 9.29 -11.32 19.74
CA SER A 100 9.51 -12.61 19.07
C SER A 100 8.73 -13.73 19.74
N LEU A 101 8.77 -13.83 21.06
CA LEU A 101 8.01 -14.83 21.81
C LEU A 101 6.49 -14.68 21.64
N LEU A 102 5.99 -13.43 21.62
CA LEU A 102 4.59 -13.17 21.35
C LEU A 102 4.21 -13.60 19.93
N TYR A 103 5.01 -13.23 18.95
CA TYR A 103 4.76 -13.60 17.55
C TYR A 103 4.70 -15.12 17.39
N ASP A 104 5.66 -15.86 17.94
CA ASP A 104 5.68 -17.33 17.88
C ASP A 104 4.44 -17.96 18.52
N ARG A 105 3.95 -17.35 19.60
CA ARG A 105 2.72 -17.80 20.27
C ARG A 105 1.46 -17.54 19.45
N PHE A 106 1.38 -16.38 18.75
CA PHE A 106 0.22 -16.00 17.95
C PHE A 106 0.24 -16.58 16.55
N LYS A 107 1.41 -16.84 15.98
CA LYS A 107 1.61 -17.34 14.63
C LYS A 107 0.68 -18.50 14.23
N PRO A 108 0.41 -19.53 15.06
CA PRO A 108 -0.50 -20.61 14.70
C PRO A 108 -1.96 -20.18 14.50
N SER A 109 -2.37 -19.03 15.05
CA SER A 109 -3.73 -18.48 14.94
C SER A 109 -3.86 -17.41 13.84
N LEU A 110 -2.75 -17.02 13.20
CA LEU A 110 -2.74 -16.02 12.16
C LEU A 110 -2.99 -16.68 10.80
N ASN A 111 -4.00 -16.20 10.08
CA ASN A 111 -4.25 -16.62 8.72
C ASN A 111 -3.85 -15.51 7.75
N THR A 112 -3.32 -15.90 6.60
CA THR A 112 -3.05 -14.97 5.50
C THR A 112 -4.09 -15.13 4.42
N LEU A 113 -4.63 -14.00 3.97
CA LEU A 113 -5.63 -13.91 2.92
C LEU A 113 -5.04 -13.16 1.73
N PHE A 114 -5.37 -13.56 0.53
CA PHE A 114 -5.01 -12.80 -0.66
C PHE A 114 -5.84 -11.52 -0.71
N ASP A 115 -5.18 -10.37 -0.78
CA ASP A 115 -5.82 -9.04 -0.76
C ASP A 115 -6.88 -8.91 -1.86
N ILE A 116 -6.60 -9.43 -3.04
CA ILE A 116 -7.53 -9.41 -4.17
C ILE A 116 -8.86 -10.13 -3.89
N ARG A 117 -8.89 -11.02 -2.91
CA ARG A 117 -10.09 -11.80 -2.53
C ARG A 117 -10.85 -11.21 -1.36
N THR A 118 -10.31 -10.17 -0.71
CA THR A 118 -10.86 -9.64 0.54
C THR A 118 -11.04 -8.13 0.55
N VAL A 119 -10.30 -7.42 -0.30
CA VAL A 119 -10.37 -5.95 -0.38
C VAL A 119 -11.74 -5.49 -0.83
N THR A 120 -12.26 -4.43 -0.19
CA THR A 120 -13.54 -3.82 -0.57
C THR A 120 -13.35 -2.68 -1.57
N ALA A 121 -14.40 -2.37 -2.34
CA ALA A 121 -14.42 -1.23 -3.24
C ALA A 121 -14.16 0.08 -2.48
N ASP A 122 -14.85 0.28 -1.35
CA ASP A 122 -14.72 1.48 -0.52
C ASP A 122 -13.28 1.67 -0.01
N TYR A 123 -12.62 0.56 0.37
CA TYR A 123 -11.21 0.63 0.79
C TYR A 123 -10.31 1.12 -0.34
N LEU A 124 -10.43 0.55 -1.55
CA LEU A 124 -9.60 0.93 -2.69
C LEU A 124 -9.89 2.36 -3.16
N ILE A 125 -11.16 2.76 -3.23
CA ILE A 125 -11.54 4.12 -3.61
C ILE A 125 -10.93 5.11 -2.62
N ARG A 126 -11.09 4.90 -1.31
CA ARG A 126 -10.50 5.75 -0.28
C ARG A 126 -8.98 5.81 -0.39
N ASN A 127 -8.30 4.68 -0.57
CA ASN A 127 -6.86 4.64 -0.75
C ASN A 127 -6.40 5.46 -1.96
N ILE A 128 -7.11 5.36 -3.09
CA ILE A 128 -6.81 6.12 -4.31
C ILE A 128 -7.03 7.61 -4.07
N GLU A 129 -8.17 8.02 -3.50
CA GLU A 129 -8.47 9.42 -3.21
C GLU A 129 -7.43 10.06 -2.29
N GLN A 130 -7.07 9.39 -1.20
CA GLN A 130 -6.05 9.85 -0.27
C GLN A 130 -4.67 9.96 -0.93
N ALA A 131 -4.30 9.00 -1.77
CA ALA A 131 -3.02 9.04 -2.49
C ALA A 131 -2.98 10.20 -3.49
N PHE A 132 -4.07 10.46 -4.21
CA PHE A 132 -4.17 11.60 -5.12
C PHE A 132 -4.16 12.94 -4.39
N ASP A 133 -4.84 13.05 -3.26
CA ASP A 133 -4.80 14.25 -2.42
C ASP A 133 -3.36 14.56 -1.98
N LEU A 134 -2.63 13.57 -1.47
CA LEU A 134 -1.22 13.74 -1.12
C LEU A 134 -0.36 14.15 -2.31
N TRP A 135 -0.55 13.52 -3.46
CA TRP A 135 0.21 13.83 -4.68
C TRP A 135 0.00 15.26 -5.15
N GLN A 136 -1.24 15.76 -5.06
CA GLN A 136 -1.61 17.09 -5.52
C GLN A 136 -1.30 18.19 -4.50
N THR A 137 -1.35 17.90 -3.21
CA THR A 137 -1.27 18.92 -2.16
C THR A 137 0.08 19.02 -1.47
N LYS A 138 0.87 17.92 -1.45
CA LYS A 138 2.14 17.91 -0.71
C LYS A 138 3.32 18.31 -1.60
N PRO A 139 4.11 19.34 -1.22
CA PRO A 139 5.23 19.82 -2.02
C PRO A 139 6.28 18.75 -2.34
N TRP A 140 6.49 17.81 -1.43
CA TRP A 140 7.45 16.72 -1.63
C TRP A 140 6.97 15.69 -2.67
N ALA A 141 5.68 15.61 -2.97
CA ALA A 141 5.11 14.70 -3.96
C ALA A 141 4.93 15.35 -5.34
N ALA A 142 5.00 16.68 -5.44
CA ALA A 142 4.69 17.42 -6.67
C ALA A 142 5.62 17.10 -7.86
N HIS A 143 6.80 16.53 -7.61
CA HIS A 143 7.77 16.14 -8.63
C HIS A 143 7.61 14.69 -9.13
N LEU A 144 6.72 13.90 -8.51
CA LEU A 144 6.53 12.51 -8.91
C LEU A 144 5.79 12.42 -10.24
N GLU A 145 6.37 11.68 -11.17
CA GLU A 145 5.67 11.28 -12.38
C GLU A 145 4.61 10.21 -12.05
N PHE A 146 3.62 10.01 -12.92
CA PHE A 146 2.54 9.05 -12.65
C PHE A 146 3.04 7.62 -12.39
N GLY A 147 4.13 7.19 -13.01
CA GLY A 147 4.75 5.89 -12.75
C GLY A 147 5.26 5.78 -11.32
N ASP A 148 6.03 6.78 -10.88
CA ASP A 148 6.57 6.86 -9.51
C ASP A 148 5.46 7.00 -8.48
N PHE A 149 4.44 7.79 -8.79
CA PHE A 149 3.23 7.87 -7.95
C PHE A 149 2.59 6.49 -7.76
N CYS A 150 2.43 5.71 -8.82
CA CYS A 150 1.84 4.38 -8.75
C CYS A 150 2.69 3.40 -7.93
N GLU A 151 4.01 3.54 -7.94
CA GLU A 151 4.92 2.63 -7.25
C GLU A 151 5.12 3.02 -5.78
N TYR A 152 5.26 4.30 -5.47
CA TYR A 152 5.68 4.75 -4.14
C TYR A 152 4.58 5.36 -3.29
N LEU A 153 3.57 5.98 -3.90
CA LEU A 153 2.53 6.70 -3.17
C LEU A 153 1.17 6.00 -3.19
N LEU A 154 0.83 5.33 -4.27
CA LEU A 154 -0.46 4.67 -4.48
C LEU A 154 -0.63 3.33 -3.72
N PRO A 155 0.41 2.54 -3.36
CA PRO A 155 0.20 1.20 -2.79
C PRO A 155 -0.86 1.17 -1.70
N HIS A 156 -1.68 0.13 -1.70
CA HIS A 156 -2.81 -0.01 -0.77
C HIS A 156 -2.39 -0.43 0.65
N LYS A 157 -1.11 -0.70 0.88
CA LYS A 157 -0.50 -1.00 2.19
C LYS A 157 0.99 -0.64 2.18
N CYS A 158 1.57 -0.42 3.36
CA CYS A 158 2.98 -0.04 3.52
C CYS A 158 3.93 -1.22 3.47
N ILE A 159 3.55 -2.33 4.11
CA ILE A 159 4.41 -3.51 4.28
C ILE A 159 3.64 -4.77 3.94
N ASP A 160 4.38 -5.83 3.62
CA ASP A 160 3.78 -7.14 3.35
C ASP A 160 3.06 -7.67 4.62
N LEU A 161 1.99 -8.44 4.39
CA LEU A 161 1.14 -9.03 5.43
C LEU A 161 0.42 -8.02 6.36
N GLN A 162 0.56 -6.71 6.13
CA GLN A 162 -0.20 -5.70 6.86
C GLN A 162 -1.71 -5.92 6.64
N PRO A 163 -2.55 -5.83 7.70
CA PRO A 163 -4.00 -5.82 7.55
C PRO A 163 -4.48 -4.66 6.67
N LEU A 164 -5.61 -4.84 6.01
CA LEU A 164 -6.23 -3.79 5.21
C LEU A 164 -6.94 -2.78 6.13
N THR A 165 -6.17 -1.91 6.79
CA THR A 165 -6.64 -0.82 7.66
C THR A 165 -6.48 0.53 6.97
N ASP A 166 -7.04 1.59 7.55
CA ASP A 166 -6.87 2.97 7.06
C ASP A 166 -5.50 3.56 7.47
N TRP A 167 -4.45 2.82 7.15
CA TRP A 167 -3.07 3.13 7.55
C TRP A 167 -2.59 4.53 7.14
N ARG A 168 -3.14 5.08 6.02
CA ARG A 168 -2.73 6.41 5.57
C ARG A 168 -3.21 7.49 6.51
N THR A 169 -4.47 7.43 6.93
CA THR A 169 -5.03 8.35 7.93
C THR A 169 -4.31 8.18 9.26
N GLU A 170 -4.10 6.94 9.70
CA GLU A 170 -3.38 6.63 10.95
C GLU A 170 -1.96 7.22 10.95
N LEU A 171 -1.20 7.08 9.85
CA LEU A 171 0.13 7.67 9.73
C LEU A 171 0.09 9.19 9.56
N ALA A 172 -0.88 9.72 8.83
CA ALA A 172 -1.03 11.17 8.67
C ALA A 172 -1.30 11.84 10.02
N ASP A 173 -2.21 11.28 10.82
CA ASP A 173 -2.54 11.79 12.16
C ASP A 173 -1.34 11.76 13.11
N LEU A 174 -0.50 10.70 13.01
CA LEU A 174 0.71 10.58 13.82
C LEU A 174 1.81 11.57 13.44
N TYR A 175 1.90 11.94 12.18
CA TYR A 175 3.03 12.68 11.61
C TYR A 175 2.63 13.98 10.94
N ASP A 176 1.38 14.42 11.05
CA ASP A 176 0.92 15.67 10.45
C ASP A 176 1.71 16.87 11.01
N GLY A 177 2.14 17.72 10.10
CA GLY A 177 2.99 18.88 10.44
C GLY A 177 4.50 18.57 10.50
N GLU A 178 4.94 17.32 10.54
CA GLU A 178 6.37 16.97 10.58
C GLU A 178 6.93 16.51 9.22
N LEU A 179 6.07 15.91 8.38
CA LEU A 179 6.42 15.54 7.02
C LEU A 179 6.60 16.78 6.13
N GLY A 180 7.82 17.04 5.72
CA GLY A 180 8.18 18.22 4.90
C GLY A 180 9.03 19.25 5.61
N MET A 181 9.21 19.16 6.93
CA MET A 181 10.13 20.04 7.68
C MET A 181 11.55 19.49 7.76
N HIS A 182 11.76 18.22 7.38
CA HIS A 182 13.06 17.56 7.48
C HIS A 182 13.44 16.88 6.18
N THR A 183 14.76 16.78 5.93
CA THR A 183 15.28 15.88 4.89
C THR A 183 14.93 14.43 5.25
N ASN A 184 14.81 13.54 4.26
CA ASN A 184 14.53 12.12 4.49
C ASN A 184 15.48 11.50 5.53
N GLU A 185 16.75 11.89 5.52
CA GLU A 185 17.75 11.41 6.47
C GLU A 185 17.48 11.91 7.91
N ALA A 186 17.14 13.18 8.08
CA ALA A 186 16.81 13.74 9.39
C ALA A 186 15.52 13.12 9.95
N TRP A 187 14.56 12.84 9.08
CA TRP A 187 13.33 12.16 9.41
C TRP A 187 13.57 10.71 9.86
N CYS A 188 14.34 9.93 9.11
CA CYS A 188 14.75 8.58 9.50
C CYS A 188 15.48 8.58 10.86
N ARG A 189 16.41 9.48 11.08
CA ARG A 189 17.11 9.63 12.36
C ARG A 189 16.15 9.93 13.50
N LYS A 190 15.16 10.81 13.29
CA LYS A 190 14.14 11.15 14.28
C LYS A 190 13.29 9.94 14.64
N LEU A 191 12.77 9.21 13.65
CA LEU A 191 11.98 7.99 13.85
C LEU A 191 12.76 6.94 14.65
N ILE A 192 14.03 6.72 14.33
CA ILE A 192 14.90 5.80 15.06
C ILE A 192 15.11 6.29 16.51
N SER A 193 15.38 7.59 16.71
CA SER A 193 15.64 8.15 18.05
C SER A 193 14.41 8.15 18.95
N THR A 194 13.21 8.22 18.40
CA THR A 194 11.95 8.17 19.15
C THR A 194 11.47 6.75 19.46
N GLY A 195 12.16 5.73 18.91
CA GLY A 195 11.79 4.33 19.07
C GLY A 195 10.52 3.94 18.28
N GLN A 196 10.05 4.81 17.39
CA GLN A 196 8.87 4.57 16.56
C GLN A 196 9.14 3.61 15.39
N VAL A 197 10.43 3.36 15.10
CA VAL A 197 10.85 2.29 14.17
C VAL A 197 11.69 1.29 14.95
N VAL A 198 11.06 0.26 15.44
CA VAL A 198 11.76 -0.87 16.07
C VAL A 198 11.99 -1.93 15.00
N GLY A 199 13.26 -2.16 14.66
CA GLY A 199 13.64 -3.37 13.93
C GLY A 199 14.04 -3.24 12.47
N LEU A 200 14.78 -2.19 12.08
CA LEU A 200 15.65 -2.31 10.91
C LEU A 200 17.01 -2.86 11.40
N PRO A 201 17.50 -4.01 10.88
CA PRO A 201 18.84 -4.47 11.17
C PRO A 201 19.85 -3.43 10.65
N SER A 202 20.80 -3.07 11.51
CA SER A 202 21.99 -2.26 11.17
C SER A 202 22.88 -2.97 10.16
#